data_f5eb202b86eaf981dbcd4e91475a2c83
#
_entry.id   f5eb202b86eaf981dbcd4e91475a2c83
#
_cell.length_a   1.000
_cell.length_b   1.000
_cell.length_c   1.000
_cell.angle_alpha   90.00
_cell.angle_beta   90.00
_cell.angle_gamma   90.00
#
_symmetry.space_group_name_H-M   'P 1'
#
loop_
_entity.id
_entity.type
_entity.pdbx_description
1 polymer ?
#
loop_
_entity_poly.entity_id
_entity_poly.type
_entity_poly.pdbx_seq_one_letter_code
_entity_poly.pdbx_strand_id
1 'polypeptide(L)'
;MIKKHIRQNKFEYDAFISHAVEDKIPIANELCAKLEAAGLKIWYSGKELGVGDSIEKTIQNGLNRSRYRIVIFSPTYLAKNWTIREFYTLLAKEIEEQKVILPVLYNITLDELKNKDLLMADRFAVNADKGMDFVVERLVREIKKS
;
A
#
# COMPACT_ATOMS: atom_id res chain seq x y z
N MET A 1 27.39 8.76 -0.89
CA MET A 1 27.39 7.57 -1.74
C MET A 1 27.11 6.31 -0.97
N ILE A 2 28.01 5.96 -0.08
CA ILE A 2 27.87 4.75 0.72
C ILE A 2 26.63 4.81 1.61
N LYS A 3 26.35 5.96 2.19
CA LYS A 3 25.17 6.14 3.03
C LYS A 3 23.87 5.92 2.26
N LYS A 4 23.82 6.42 1.03
CA LYS A 4 22.64 6.27 0.20
C LYS A 4 22.44 4.81 -0.18
N HIS A 5 23.53 4.12 -0.47
CA HIS A 5 23.48 2.71 -0.80
C HIS A 5 23.01 1.87 0.38
N ILE A 6 23.53 2.15 1.56
CA ILE A 6 23.13 1.46 2.80
C ILE A 6 21.65 1.73 3.09
N ARG A 7 21.19 2.96 2.86
CA ARG A 7 19.80 3.33 3.09
C ARG A 7 18.86 2.57 2.17
N GLN A 8 19.28 2.34 0.92
CA GLN A 8 18.47 1.57 -0.03
C GLN A 8 18.33 0.11 0.40
N ASN A 9 19.34 -0.42 1.11
CA ASN A 9 19.32 -1.78 1.59
C ASN A 9 18.57 -1.94 2.90
N LYS A 10 18.09 -0.84 3.47
CA LYS A 10 17.38 -0.87 4.74
C LYS A 10 16.09 -1.66 4.67
N PHE A 11 15.40 -1.61 3.54
CA PHE A 11 14.12 -2.27 3.36
C PHE A 11 14.25 -3.47 2.44
N GLU A 12 13.73 -4.59 2.89
CA GLU A 12 13.76 -5.83 2.10
C GLU A 12 12.74 -5.80 0.97
N TYR A 13 11.62 -5.14 1.20
CA TYR A 13 10.54 -5.04 0.21
C TYR A 13 10.39 -3.61 -0.27
N ASP A 14 10.04 -3.47 -1.55
CA ASP A 14 9.73 -2.17 -2.10
C ASP A 14 8.42 -1.63 -1.57
N ALA A 15 7.44 -2.49 -1.41
CA ALA A 15 6.13 -2.07 -0.94
C ALA A 15 5.36 -3.19 -0.26
N PHE A 16 4.44 -2.78 0.60
CA PHE A 16 3.48 -3.63 1.29
C PHE A 16 2.10 -3.29 0.74
N ILE A 17 1.30 -4.29 0.40
CA ILE A 17 -0.07 -4.04 -0.05
C ILE A 17 -1.04 -4.26 1.10
N SER A 18 -1.76 -3.20 1.45
CA SER A 18 -2.78 -3.21 2.48
C SER A 18 -4.16 -3.20 1.80
N HIS A 19 -5.01 -4.15 2.16
CA HIS A 19 -6.31 -4.30 1.51
C HIS A 19 -7.31 -5.02 2.41
N ALA A 20 -8.60 -4.87 2.12
CA ALA A 20 -9.61 -5.68 2.77
C ALA A 20 -9.61 -7.07 2.17
N VAL A 21 -9.95 -8.08 2.98
CA VAL A 21 -9.99 -9.48 2.51
C VAL A 21 -10.90 -9.62 1.29
N GLU A 22 -12.00 -8.91 1.28
CA GLU A 22 -12.96 -8.96 0.17
C GLU A 22 -12.38 -8.46 -1.14
N ASP A 23 -11.34 -7.65 -1.09
CA ASP A 23 -10.70 -7.07 -2.28
C ASP A 23 -9.54 -7.92 -2.79
N LYS A 24 -9.27 -9.05 -2.16
CA LYS A 24 -8.16 -9.90 -2.53
C LYS A 24 -8.26 -10.42 -3.96
N ILE A 25 -9.37 -11.08 -4.28
CA ILE A 25 -9.57 -11.64 -5.62
C ILE A 25 -9.85 -10.57 -6.66
N PRO A 26 -10.75 -9.61 -6.39
CA PRO A 26 -11.05 -8.61 -7.42
C PRO A 26 -9.88 -7.74 -7.83
N ILE A 27 -8.96 -7.41 -6.92
CA ILE A 27 -7.91 -6.45 -7.25
C ILE A 27 -6.53 -6.77 -6.67
N ALA A 28 -6.44 -7.13 -5.38
CA ALA A 28 -5.13 -7.21 -4.73
C ALA A 28 -4.21 -8.28 -5.32
N ASN A 29 -4.74 -9.44 -5.66
CA ASN A 29 -3.93 -10.51 -6.26
C ASN A 29 -3.33 -10.09 -7.60
N GLU A 30 -4.14 -9.49 -8.44
CA GLU A 30 -3.68 -9.06 -9.75
C GLU A 30 -2.66 -7.93 -9.62
N LEU A 31 -2.92 -6.98 -8.73
CA LEU A 31 -2.01 -5.89 -8.50
C LEU A 31 -0.64 -6.39 -8.06
N CYS A 32 -0.63 -7.30 -7.08
CA CYS A 32 0.61 -7.88 -6.59
C CYS A 32 1.39 -8.57 -7.71
N ALA A 33 0.72 -9.42 -8.47
CA ALA A 33 1.37 -10.17 -9.55
C ALA A 33 1.97 -9.24 -10.61
N LYS A 34 1.25 -8.19 -10.98
CA LYS A 34 1.74 -7.25 -12.00
C LYS A 34 2.89 -6.39 -11.50
N LEU A 35 2.86 -5.99 -10.23
CA LEU A 35 3.97 -5.24 -9.65
C LEU A 35 5.22 -6.09 -9.56
N GLU A 36 5.08 -7.36 -9.19
CA GLU A 36 6.22 -8.27 -9.16
C GLU A 36 6.76 -8.53 -10.56
N ALA A 37 5.89 -8.64 -11.55
CA ALA A 37 6.32 -8.80 -12.93
C ALA A 37 7.09 -7.57 -13.43
N ALA A 38 6.83 -6.41 -12.85
CA ALA A 38 7.54 -5.18 -13.19
C ALA A 38 8.87 -5.05 -12.43
N GLY A 39 9.24 -6.04 -11.62
CA GLY A 39 10.52 -6.08 -10.94
C GLY A 39 10.53 -5.60 -9.51
N LEU A 40 9.38 -5.35 -8.93
CA LEU A 40 9.31 -4.89 -7.54
C LEU A 40 9.18 -6.06 -6.58
N LYS A 41 9.74 -5.91 -5.40
CA LYS A 41 9.57 -6.88 -4.31
C LYS A 41 8.40 -6.45 -3.45
N ILE A 42 7.35 -7.24 -3.47
CA ILE A 42 6.10 -6.88 -2.80
C ILE A 42 5.81 -7.82 -1.64
N TRP A 43 5.55 -7.25 -0.47
CA TRP A 43 5.03 -8.02 0.66
C TRP A 43 3.51 -8.01 0.57
N TYR A 44 2.93 -9.20 0.59
CA TYR A 44 1.49 -9.35 0.39
C TYR A 44 0.99 -10.49 1.26
N SER A 45 0.03 -10.19 2.14
CA SER A 45 -0.45 -11.15 3.13
C SER A 45 -1.03 -12.43 2.53
N GLY A 46 -1.64 -12.35 1.35
CA GLY A 46 -2.20 -13.52 0.69
C GLY A 46 -1.16 -14.55 0.30
N LYS A 47 0.10 -14.17 0.32
CA LYS A 47 1.21 -14.99 -0.11
C LYS A 47 2.15 -15.36 1.03
N GLU A 48 2.26 -14.50 2.02
CA GLU A 48 3.26 -14.62 3.08
C GLU A 48 2.77 -15.34 4.34
N LEU A 49 1.46 -15.46 4.52
CA LEU A 49 0.92 -16.11 5.71
C LEU A 49 0.95 -17.63 5.56
N GLY A 50 1.61 -18.30 6.49
CA GLY A 50 1.66 -19.74 6.56
C GLY A 50 0.70 -20.28 7.62
N VAL A 51 0.48 -21.58 7.58
CA VAL A 51 -0.35 -22.26 8.57
C VAL A 51 0.31 -22.13 9.95
N GLY A 52 -0.45 -21.64 10.90
CA GLY A 52 0.07 -21.49 12.26
C GLY A 52 0.72 -20.15 12.54
N ASP A 53 0.92 -19.34 11.52
CA ASP A 53 1.51 -18.01 11.71
C ASP A 53 0.55 -17.07 12.41
N SER A 54 1.10 -16.20 13.24
CA SER A 54 0.32 -15.12 13.82
C SER A 54 0.07 -14.07 12.75
N ILE A 55 -1.18 -13.78 12.47
CA ILE A 55 -1.56 -12.79 11.46
C ILE A 55 -0.98 -11.43 11.81
N GLU A 56 -1.15 -11.01 13.06
CA GLU A 56 -0.68 -9.71 13.51
C GLU A 56 0.84 -9.56 13.39
N LYS A 57 1.58 -10.57 13.84
CA LYS A 57 3.03 -10.53 13.79
C LYS A 57 3.55 -10.53 12.35
N THR A 58 2.92 -11.32 11.50
CA THR A 58 3.32 -11.42 10.10
C THR A 58 3.12 -10.08 9.39
N ILE A 59 1.95 -9.45 9.62
CA ILE A 59 1.67 -8.14 9.02
C ILE A 59 2.63 -7.09 9.54
N GLN A 60 2.87 -7.07 10.85
CA GLN A 60 3.79 -6.10 11.44
C GLN A 60 5.20 -6.25 10.89
N ASN A 61 5.63 -7.50 10.73
CA ASN A 61 6.94 -7.78 10.14
C ASN A 61 7.04 -7.25 8.71
N GLY A 62 6.00 -7.49 7.89
CA GLY A 62 5.97 -6.99 6.53
C GLY A 62 6.00 -5.47 6.47
N LEU A 63 5.24 -4.82 7.34
CA LEU A 63 5.21 -3.36 7.41
C LEU A 63 6.58 -2.78 7.75
N ASN A 64 7.27 -3.39 8.70
CA ASN A 64 8.57 -2.89 9.12
C ASN A 64 9.65 -3.06 8.06
N ARG A 65 9.49 -4.03 7.17
CA ARG A 65 10.47 -4.36 6.14
C ARG A 65 10.16 -3.76 4.78
N SER A 66 9.10 -2.99 4.67
CA SER A 66 8.65 -2.41 3.40
C SER A 66 8.84 -0.90 3.39
N ARG A 67 9.33 -0.40 2.27
CA ARG A 67 9.57 1.04 2.13
C ARG A 67 8.31 1.84 1.87
N TYR A 68 7.47 1.34 0.98
CA TYR A 68 6.21 2.00 0.64
C TYR A 68 5.03 1.18 1.15
N ARG A 69 3.92 1.85 1.31
CA ARG A 69 2.68 1.19 1.69
C ARG A 69 1.63 1.51 0.64
N ILE A 70 1.27 0.51 -0.14
CA ILE A 70 0.20 0.66 -1.11
C ILE A 70 -1.08 0.30 -0.39
N VAL A 71 -2.03 1.23 -0.33
CA VAL A 71 -3.30 1.01 0.36
C VAL A 71 -4.41 1.02 -0.66
N ILE A 72 -5.15 -0.09 -0.75
CA ILE A 72 -6.30 -0.19 -1.63
C ILE A 72 -7.51 0.31 -0.86
N PHE A 73 -7.94 1.52 -1.17
CA PHE A 73 -9.11 2.13 -0.54
C PHE A 73 -10.35 1.74 -1.32
N SER A 74 -11.18 0.93 -0.70
CA SER A 74 -12.48 0.52 -1.25
C SER A 74 -13.53 0.86 -0.19
N PRO A 75 -14.81 0.82 -0.54
CA PRO A 75 -15.86 0.99 0.46
C PRO A 75 -15.72 0.00 1.62
N THR A 76 -15.37 -1.25 1.31
CA THR A 76 -15.18 -2.29 2.32
C THR A 76 -14.01 -1.98 3.24
N TYR A 77 -12.88 -1.55 2.66
CA TYR A 77 -11.70 -1.23 3.44
C TYR A 77 -11.98 -0.10 4.42
N LEU A 78 -12.63 0.96 3.94
CA LEU A 78 -12.95 2.11 4.78
C LEU A 78 -13.93 1.75 5.89
N ALA A 79 -14.88 0.86 5.60
CA ALA A 79 -15.87 0.45 6.59
C ALA A 79 -15.27 -0.39 7.71
N LYS A 80 -14.26 -1.20 7.39
CA LYS A 80 -13.70 -2.16 8.35
C LYS A 80 -12.44 -1.70 9.07
N ASN A 81 -11.55 -1.05 8.35
CA ASN A 81 -10.18 -0.90 8.82
C ASN A 81 -9.78 0.51 9.19
N TRP A 82 -10.59 1.51 8.86
CA TRP A 82 -10.13 2.87 9.01
C TRP A 82 -11.10 3.76 9.75
N THR A 83 -10.58 4.33 10.83
CA THR A 83 -11.16 5.53 11.43
C THR A 83 -10.23 6.68 11.09
N ILE A 84 -10.71 7.90 11.24
CA ILE A 84 -9.88 9.09 11.02
C ILE A 84 -8.66 9.04 11.93
N ARG A 85 -8.86 8.60 13.15
CA ARG A 85 -7.77 8.49 14.12
C ARG A 85 -6.67 7.53 13.66
N GLU A 86 -7.07 6.36 13.17
CA GLU A 86 -6.12 5.39 12.67
C GLU A 86 -5.33 5.91 11.49
N PHE A 87 -6.01 6.64 10.61
CA PHE A 87 -5.36 7.24 9.47
C PHE A 87 -4.31 8.28 9.89
N TYR A 88 -4.64 9.16 10.82
CA TYR A 88 -3.67 10.14 11.31
C TYR A 88 -2.50 9.49 12.02
N THR A 89 -2.75 8.41 12.74
CA THR A 89 -1.67 7.64 13.38
C THR A 89 -0.72 7.08 12.33
N LEU A 90 -1.27 6.58 11.24
CA LEU A 90 -0.47 6.04 10.15
C LEU A 90 0.35 7.13 9.46
N LEU A 91 -0.24 8.30 9.25
CA LEU A 91 0.49 9.43 8.66
C LEU A 91 1.66 9.86 9.53
N ALA A 92 1.46 9.92 10.83
CA ALA A 92 2.54 10.28 11.76
C ALA A 92 3.68 9.28 11.67
N LYS A 93 3.36 8.00 11.57
CA LYS A 93 4.36 6.96 11.44
C LYS A 93 5.10 7.05 10.10
N GLU A 94 4.39 7.39 9.04
CA GLU A 94 4.99 7.59 7.73
C GLU A 94 6.07 8.66 7.79
N ILE A 95 5.75 9.78 8.41
CA ILE A 95 6.70 10.89 8.53
C ILE A 95 7.93 10.45 9.34
N GLU A 96 7.69 9.79 10.46
CA GLU A 96 8.76 9.34 11.36
C GLU A 96 9.68 8.33 10.70
N GLU A 97 9.13 7.37 9.96
CA GLU A 97 9.89 6.29 9.35
C GLU A 97 10.27 6.55 7.91
N GLN A 98 9.94 7.71 7.39
CA GLN A 98 10.20 8.08 6.00
C GLN A 98 9.55 7.13 4.99
N LYS A 99 8.40 6.58 5.35
CA LYS A 99 7.62 5.74 4.46
C LYS A 99 6.58 6.57 3.74
N VAL A 100 6.18 6.12 2.56
CA VAL A 100 5.20 6.83 1.75
C VAL A 100 3.99 5.93 1.51
N ILE A 101 2.82 6.50 1.75
CA ILE A 101 1.57 5.83 1.46
C ILE A 101 1.19 6.15 0.02
N LEU A 102 0.92 5.10 -0.75
CA LEU A 102 0.49 5.22 -2.14
C LEU A 102 -0.94 4.70 -2.25
N PRO A 103 -1.93 5.60 -2.34
CA PRO A 103 -3.33 5.17 -2.36
C PRO A 103 -3.78 4.69 -3.73
N VAL A 104 -4.50 3.57 -3.74
CA VAL A 104 -5.19 3.07 -4.93
C VAL A 104 -6.67 3.10 -4.62
N LEU A 105 -7.44 3.83 -5.42
CA LEU A 105 -8.88 3.95 -5.23
C LEU A 105 -9.59 2.86 -6.01
N TYR A 106 -10.37 2.04 -5.33
CA TYR A 106 -11.11 0.95 -5.95
C TYR A 106 -12.59 1.08 -5.60
N ASN A 107 -13.41 1.34 -6.61
CA ASN A 107 -14.85 1.54 -6.46
C ASN A 107 -15.19 2.66 -5.48
N ILE A 108 -14.33 3.66 -5.41
CA ILE A 108 -14.55 4.84 -4.57
C ILE A 108 -13.94 6.02 -5.31
N THR A 109 -14.58 7.18 -5.21
CA THR A 109 -14.09 8.39 -5.85
C THR A 109 -13.28 9.22 -4.87
N LEU A 110 -12.51 10.14 -5.41
CA LEU A 110 -11.75 11.07 -4.59
C LEU A 110 -12.69 11.93 -3.73
N ASP A 111 -13.84 12.31 -4.28
CA ASP A 111 -14.84 13.09 -3.56
C ASP A 111 -15.40 12.31 -2.36
N GLU A 112 -15.65 11.02 -2.54
CA GLU A 112 -16.09 10.19 -1.43
C GLU A 112 -15.03 10.12 -0.34
N LEU A 113 -13.77 10.07 -0.72
CA LEU A 113 -12.66 10.07 0.22
C LEU A 113 -12.58 11.40 0.97
N LYS A 114 -12.77 12.51 0.26
CA LYS A 114 -12.79 13.82 0.87
C LYS A 114 -13.90 13.96 1.91
N ASN A 115 -15.06 13.37 1.61
CA ASN A 115 -16.20 13.42 2.52
C ASN A 115 -15.94 12.68 3.82
N LYS A 116 -14.93 11.82 3.85
CA LYS A 116 -14.48 11.17 5.08
C LYS A 116 -13.45 12.02 5.83
N ASP A 117 -13.19 13.23 5.34
CA ASP A 117 -12.25 14.16 5.96
C ASP A 117 -10.85 13.57 6.11
N LEU A 118 -10.41 12.86 5.10
CA LEU A 118 -9.09 12.25 5.12
C LEU A 118 -8.09 13.12 4.35
N LEU A 119 -6.91 13.34 4.94
CA LEU A 119 -5.84 14.08 4.29
C LEU A 119 -5.35 13.40 3.02
N MET A 120 -5.76 12.17 2.81
CA MET A 120 -5.45 11.41 1.61
C MET A 120 -5.85 12.15 0.33
N ALA A 121 -6.85 13.03 0.42
CA ALA A 121 -7.32 13.79 -0.74
C ALA A 121 -6.23 14.66 -1.36
N ASP A 122 -5.24 15.05 -0.57
CA ASP A 122 -4.15 15.90 -1.03
C ASP A 122 -2.91 15.10 -1.47
N ARG A 123 -3.00 13.79 -1.44
CA ARG A 123 -1.89 12.92 -1.80
C ARG A 123 -2.04 12.36 -3.19
N PHE A 124 -0.94 11.86 -3.73
CA PHE A 124 -0.97 11.09 -4.95
C PHE A 124 -1.91 9.89 -4.78
N ALA A 125 -2.88 9.78 -5.65
CA ALA A 125 -3.81 8.68 -5.63
C ALA A 125 -4.05 8.19 -7.05
N VAL A 126 -4.13 6.88 -7.22
CA VAL A 126 -4.37 6.26 -8.52
C VAL A 126 -5.74 5.59 -8.49
N ASN A 127 -6.59 5.93 -9.46
CA ASN A 127 -7.91 5.34 -9.52
C ASN A 127 -7.90 4.07 -10.37
N ALA A 128 -8.32 2.96 -9.79
CA ALA A 128 -8.32 1.66 -10.46
C ALA A 128 -9.29 1.60 -11.64
N ASP A 129 -10.24 2.54 -11.72
CA ASP A 129 -11.17 2.62 -12.87
C ASP A 129 -10.44 2.88 -14.17
N LYS A 130 -9.24 3.39 -14.12
CA LYS A 130 -8.43 3.66 -15.31
C LYS A 130 -7.73 2.42 -15.85
N GLY A 131 -7.94 1.30 -15.22
CA GLY A 131 -7.36 0.02 -15.64
C GLY A 131 -6.13 -0.36 -14.85
N MET A 132 -5.93 -1.66 -14.72
CA MET A 132 -4.84 -2.19 -13.89
C MET A 132 -3.46 -1.81 -14.44
N ASP A 133 -3.30 -1.82 -15.76
CA ASP A 133 -2.00 -1.48 -16.35
C ASP A 133 -1.62 -0.03 -16.06
N PHE A 134 -2.60 0.86 -16.05
CA PHE A 134 -2.38 2.26 -15.69
C PHE A 134 -1.94 2.36 -14.22
N VAL A 135 -2.64 1.65 -13.33
CA VAL A 135 -2.32 1.65 -11.91
C VAL A 135 -0.89 1.19 -11.69
N VAL A 136 -0.54 0.06 -12.29
CA VAL A 136 0.80 -0.52 -12.13
C VAL A 136 1.87 0.43 -12.64
N GLU A 137 1.66 1.01 -13.82
CA GLU A 137 2.63 1.95 -14.39
C GLU A 137 2.89 3.13 -13.46
N ARG A 138 1.82 3.70 -12.91
CA ARG A 138 1.95 4.86 -12.05
C ARG A 138 2.64 4.51 -10.73
N LEU A 139 2.30 3.36 -10.14
CA LEU A 139 2.93 2.92 -8.90
C LEU A 139 4.41 2.62 -9.10
N VAL A 140 4.74 1.92 -10.19
CA VAL A 140 6.13 1.60 -10.49
C VAL A 140 6.94 2.87 -10.68
N ARG A 141 6.39 3.82 -11.41
CA ARG A 141 7.05 5.10 -11.64
C ARG A 141 7.32 5.82 -10.31
N GLU A 142 6.33 5.86 -9.44
CA GLU A 142 6.47 6.55 -8.16
C GLU A 142 7.50 5.87 -7.27
N ILE A 143 7.48 4.55 -7.21
CA ILE A 143 8.41 3.79 -6.37
C ILE A 143 9.84 3.88 -6.89
N LYS A 144 10.04 3.77 -8.20
CA LYS A 144 11.38 3.82 -8.79
C LYS A 144 11.97 5.22 -8.86
N LYS A 145 11.15 6.24 -8.68
CA LYS A 145 11.56 7.62 -8.69
C LYS A 145 12.47 7.96 -7.49
N SER A 146 12.29 7.27 -6.39
CA SER A 146 13.10 7.51 -5.19
C SER A 146 14.25 6.48 -5.02
#